data_0c55cff440d56ca6b450797d21fc3f10
#
_entry.id   0c55cff440d56ca6b450797d21fc3f10
#
_cell.length_a   1.000
_cell.length_b   1.000
_cell.length_c   1.000
_cell.angle_alpha   90.00
_cell.angle_beta   90.00
_cell.angle_gamma   90.00
#
_symmetry.space_group_name_H-M   'P 1'
#
loop_
_entity.id
_entity.type
_entity.pdbx_description
1 polymer ?
#
loop_
_entity_poly.entity_id
_entity_poly.type
_entity_poly.pdbx_seq_one_letter_code
_entity_poly.pdbx_strand_id
1 'polypeptide(L)'
;MCNGGGHLTNKLIELGFNVKATDLVYRGSGIGGIDFLKQTEIFDGDILTNPPYKYALEFVEKALQLINVGNKVIMFLKLQFLEGQERRRLFDTMQLKKVYVFSKRQQCAKNGVFIGSSAVAYAWFVWEKGYHNLPQLEWI
;
A
#
# COMPACT_ATOMS: atom_id res chain seq x y z
N MET A 1 3.61 8.10 4.85
CA MET A 1 3.05 7.33 3.72
C MET A 1 2.63 8.28 2.61
N CYS A 2 2.23 7.77 1.43
CA CYS A 2 1.71 8.63 0.37
C CYS A 2 0.22 8.91 0.60
N ASN A 3 -0.08 9.99 1.34
CA ASN A 3 -1.45 10.38 1.67
C ASN A 3 -2.21 10.98 0.48
N GLY A 4 -1.49 11.57 -0.47
CA GLY A 4 -2.08 12.26 -1.62
C GLY A 4 -3.04 13.36 -1.18
N GLY A 5 -4.22 13.43 -1.77
CA GLY A 5 -5.29 14.37 -1.40
C GLY A 5 -6.09 13.99 -0.16
N GLY A 6 -5.69 12.94 0.58
CA GLY A 6 -6.34 12.55 1.83
C GLY A 6 -7.62 11.71 1.70
N HIS A 7 -8.04 11.34 0.50
CA HIS A 7 -9.29 10.58 0.30
C HIS A 7 -9.34 9.29 1.12
N LEU A 8 -8.25 8.51 1.10
CA LEU A 8 -8.16 7.27 1.86
C LEU A 8 -8.14 7.52 3.37
N THR A 9 -7.37 8.52 3.81
CA THR A 9 -7.29 8.94 5.21
C THR A 9 -8.63 9.36 5.76
N ASN A 10 -9.35 10.23 5.04
CA ASN A 10 -10.66 10.71 5.47
C ASN A 10 -11.65 9.55 5.60
N LYS A 11 -11.63 8.61 4.64
CA LYS A 11 -12.51 7.42 4.70
C LYS A 11 -12.21 6.52 5.88
N LEU A 12 -10.94 6.33 6.23
CA LEU A 12 -10.55 5.56 7.40
C LEU A 12 -10.99 6.23 8.71
N ILE A 13 -10.85 7.57 8.80
CA ILE A 13 -11.31 8.33 9.96
C ILE A 13 -12.83 8.24 10.11
N GLU A 14 -13.58 8.37 9.02
CA GLU A 14 -15.05 8.17 9.01
C GLU A 14 -15.45 6.78 9.53
N LEU A 15 -14.64 5.76 9.27
CA LEU A 15 -14.83 4.40 9.74
C LEU A 15 -14.35 4.17 11.19
N GLY A 16 -13.88 5.22 11.88
CA GLY A 16 -13.47 5.17 13.28
C GLY A 16 -12.02 4.75 13.53
N PHE A 17 -11.19 4.66 12.50
CA PHE A 17 -9.78 4.34 12.67
C PHE A 17 -8.97 5.56 13.15
N ASN A 18 -8.01 5.33 14.05
CA ASN A 18 -7.01 6.32 14.41
C ASN A 18 -5.91 6.35 13.33
N VAL A 19 -5.82 7.44 12.57
CA VAL A 19 -4.96 7.52 11.39
C VAL A 19 -3.90 8.60 11.54
N LYS A 20 -2.61 8.22 11.43
CA LYS A 20 -1.49 9.14 11.23
C LYS A 20 -1.17 9.23 9.73
N ALA A 21 -1.55 10.31 9.09
CA ALA A 21 -1.32 10.55 7.67
C ALA A 21 -0.06 11.37 7.41
N THR A 22 0.82 10.91 6.52
CA THR A 22 2.05 11.60 6.12
C THR A 22 2.23 11.56 4.60
N ASP A 23 2.93 12.54 4.03
CA ASP A 23 3.32 12.56 2.62
C ASP A 23 4.65 13.30 2.44
N LEU A 24 5.35 13.04 1.34
CA LEU A 24 6.53 13.81 0.96
C LEU A 24 6.16 15.26 0.60
N VAL A 25 5.03 15.43 -0.06
CA VAL A 25 4.50 16.73 -0.49
C VAL A 25 3.18 16.99 0.23
N TYR A 26 3.09 18.13 0.93
CA TYR A 26 1.82 18.52 1.54
C TYR A 26 0.78 18.88 0.45
N ARG A 27 -0.39 18.24 0.51
CA ARG A 27 -1.50 18.42 -0.45
C ARG A 27 -2.83 18.72 0.21
N GLY A 28 -2.79 19.47 1.31
CA GLY A 28 -4.00 19.88 2.04
C GLY A 28 -4.46 18.89 3.11
N SER A 29 -3.79 17.76 3.31
CA SER A 29 -4.14 16.76 4.32
C SER A 29 -2.90 16.06 4.88
N GLY A 30 -2.90 15.79 6.18
CA GLY A 30 -1.82 15.09 6.87
C GLY A 30 -0.56 15.96 7.11
N ILE A 31 0.56 15.31 7.36
CA ILE A 31 1.86 15.94 7.62
C ILE A 31 2.70 15.82 6.35
N GLY A 32 3.10 16.96 5.78
CA GLY A 32 4.00 17.02 4.62
C GLY A 32 5.48 16.96 4.99
N GLY A 33 6.35 16.84 3.98
CA GLY A 33 7.80 16.85 4.15
C GLY A 33 8.38 15.52 4.70
N ILE A 34 7.58 14.47 4.78
CA ILE A 34 8.00 13.17 5.33
C ILE A 34 8.35 12.22 4.18
N ASP A 35 9.63 11.97 3.98
CA ASP A 35 10.10 10.92 3.07
C ASP A 35 9.97 9.56 3.74
N PHE A 36 8.99 8.77 3.29
CA PHE A 36 8.70 7.46 3.87
C PHE A 36 9.89 6.49 3.78
N LEU A 37 10.64 6.51 2.68
CA LEU A 37 11.77 5.60 2.49
C LEU A 37 12.94 5.88 3.43
N LYS A 38 13.01 7.08 4.01
CA LYS A 38 14.03 7.48 4.99
C LYS A 38 13.62 7.27 6.44
N GLN A 39 12.38 6.83 6.70
CA GLN A 39 11.92 6.61 8.07
C GLN A 39 12.66 5.43 8.72
N THR A 40 12.91 5.55 10.01
CA THR A 40 13.62 4.53 10.83
C THR A 40 12.84 4.13 12.06
N GLU A 41 11.87 4.94 12.49
CA GLU A 41 11.07 4.68 13.68
C GLU A 41 10.06 3.57 13.43
N ILE A 42 10.00 2.61 14.36
CA ILE A 42 8.99 1.56 14.34
C ILE A 42 7.61 2.18 14.65
N PHE A 43 6.65 1.84 13.83
CA PHE A 43 5.26 2.22 14.00
C PHE A 43 4.45 1.05 14.56
N ASP A 44 3.79 1.29 15.71
CA ASP A 44 2.90 0.30 16.30
C ASP A 44 1.50 0.42 15.70
N GLY A 45 1.32 -0.26 14.57
CA GLY A 45 0.08 -0.24 13.80
C GLY A 45 0.28 -0.70 12.37
N ASP A 46 -0.81 -0.75 11.63
CA ASP A 46 -0.81 -1.14 10.23
C ASP A 46 -0.42 0.04 9.33
N ILE A 47 0.23 -0.26 8.22
CA ILE A 47 0.57 0.73 7.18
C ILE A 47 -0.32 0.49 5.96
N LEU A 48 -1.11 1.50 5.60
CA LEU A 48 -1.99 1.48 4.42
C LEU A 48 -1.60 2.61 3.48
N THR A 49 -1.36 2.31 2.18
CA THR A 49 -0.98 3.33 1.21
C THR A 49 -1.22 2.91 -0.24
N ASN A 50 -1.29 3.91 -1.12
CA ASN A 50 -1.13 3.78 -2.57
C ASN A 50 0.21 4.41 -2.94
N PRO A 51 1.32 3.64 -3.00
CA PRO A 51 2.65 4.18 -3.22
C PRO A 51 2.86 4.56 -4.69
N PRO A 52 3.87 5.38 -5.01
CA PRO A 52 4.33 5.53 -6.37
C PRO A 52 4.77 4.18 -6.93
N TYR A 53 4.12 3.71 -8.00
CA TYR A 53 4.34 2.33 -8.52
C TYR A 53 5.79 2.05 -8.93
N LYS A 54 6.53 3.08 -9.31
CA LYS A 54 7.96 2.98 -9.62
C LYS A 54 8.80 2.48 -8.43
N TYR A 55 8.38 2.82 -7.21
CA TYR A 55 9.07 2.51 -5.96
C TYR A 55 8.29 1.52 -5.09
N ALA A 56 7.35 0.79 -5.67
CA ALA A 56 6.44 -0.07 -4.92
C ALA A 56 7.18 -1.16 -4.12
N LEU A 57 8.25 -1.74 -4.68
CA LEU A 57 9.05 -2.75 -4.00
C LEU A 57 9.72 -2.18 -2.74
N GLU A 58 10.41 -1.05 -2.89
CA GLU A 58 11.10 -0.36 -1.80
C GLU A 58 10.11 0.08 -0.71
N PHE A 59 8.91 0.50 -1.11
CA PHE A 59 7.85 0.87 -0.16
C PHE A 59 7.36 -0.33 0.65
N VAL A 60 7.16 -1.50 0.03
CA VAL A 60 6.75 -2.71 0.75
C VAL A 60 7.85 -3.17 1.72
N GLU A 61 9.11 -3.25 1.24
CA GLU A 61 10.23 -3.66 2.06
C GLU A 61 10.43 -2.71 3.25
N LYS A 62 10.39 -1.40 3.00
CA LYS A 62 10.48 -0.39 4.06
C LYS A 62 9.33 -0.49 5.07
N ALA A 63 8.10 -0.63 4.58
CA ALA A 63 6.93 -0.74 5.45
C ALA A 63 7.02 -1.96 6.37
N LEU A 64 7.44 -3.11 5.85
CA LEU A 64 7.65 -4.32 6.66
C LEU A 64 8.77 -4.15 7.71
N GLN A 65 9.79 -3.33 7.43
CA GLN A 65 10.82 -2.99 8.42
C GLN A 65 10.26 -2.13 9.56
N LEU A 66 9.34 -1.22 9.27
CA LEU A 66 8.83 -0.20 10.19
C LEU A 66 7.67 -0.65 11.07
N ILE A 67 7.13 -1.87 10.92
CA ILE A 67 6.03 -2.38 11.74
C ILE A 67 6.47 -3.51 12.66
N ASN A 68 5.66 -3.77 13.69
CA ASN A 68 5.85 -4.91 14.59
C ASN A 68 5.32 -6.21 13.97
N VAL A 69 5.77 -7.36 14.48
CA VAL A 69 5.24 -8.67 14.12
C VAL A 69 3.74 -8.73 14.41
N GLY A 70 2.95 -9.26 13.48
CA GLY A 70 1.50 -9.30 13.53
C GLY A 70 0.80 -8.10 12.90
N ASN A 71 1.49 -6.96 12.74
CA ASN A 71 0.95 -5.81 12.01
C ASN A 71 1.02 -6.02 10.49
N LYS A 72 0.21 -5.24 9.77
CA LYS A 72 0.01 -5.41 8.33
C LYS A 72 0.52 -4.23 7.52
N VAL A 73 0.98 -4.55 6.32
CA VAL A 73 1.25 -3.59 5.26
C VAL A 73 0.21 -3.83 4.16
N ILE A 74 -0.57 -2.80 3.86
CA ILE A 74 -1.67 -2.88 2.90
C ILE A 74 -1.41 -1.86 1.80
N MET A 75 -1.23 -2.33 0.56
CA MET A 75 -0.90 -1.46 -0.56
C MET A 75 -1.81 -1.68 -1.76
N PHE A 76 -2.28 -0.58 -2.33
CA PHE A 76 -3.00 -0.57 -3.59
C PHE A 76 -1.99 -0.57 -4.74
N LEU A 77 -1.90 -1.68 -5.47
CA LEU A 77 -0.89 -1.88 -6.52
C LEU A 77 -1.52 -2.43 -7.80
N LYS A 78 -0.78 -2.30 -8.90
CA LYS A 78 -1.09 -3.03 -10.13
C LYS A 78 -0.98 -4.53 -9.86
N LEU A 79 -1.89 -5.33 -10.41
CA LEU A 79 -1.85 -6.79 -10.26
C LEU A 79 -0.54 -7.37 -10.84
N GLN A 80 0.04 -6.72 -11.85
CA GLN A 80 1.36 -7.04 -12.41
C GLN A 80 2.50 -6.97 -11.36
N PHE A 81 2.28 -6.41 -10.16
CA PHE A 81 3.26 -6.45 -9.08
C PHE A 81 3.62 -7.89 -8.67
N LEU A 82 2.74 -8.87 -8.90
CA LEU A 82 3.01 -10.30 -8.68
C LEU A 82 4.06 -10.87 -9.63
N GLU A 83 4.36 -10.18 -10.74
CA GLU A 83 5.32 -10.57 -11.74
C GLU A 83 6.67 -9.87 -11.52
N GLY A 84 7.75 -10.50 -11.93
CA GLY A 84 9.08 -9.90 -12.00
C GLY A 84 10.09 -10.55 -11.05
N GLN A 85 11.29 -10.82 -11.59
CA GLN A 85 12.36 -11.51 -10.88
C GLN A 85 12.90 -10.69 -9.69
N GLU A 86 12.93 -9.36 -9.79
CA GLU A 86 13.38 -8.47 -8.72
C GLU A 86 12.55 -8.59 -7.44
N ARG A 87 11.25 -8.93 -7.58
CA ARG A 87 10.30 -9.08 -6.47
C ARG A 87 10.27 -10.49 -5.89
N ARG A 88 10.92 -11.46 -6.55
CA ARG A 88 10.92 -12.85 -6.12
C ARG A 88 11.37 -12.98 -4.66
N ARG A 89 12.46 -12.30 -4.29
CA ARG A 89 12.97 -12.31 -2.91
C ARG A 89 11.94 -11.83 -1.89
N LEU A 90 11.10 -10.83 -2.23
CA LEU A 90 10.04 -10.35 -1.34
C LEU A 90 8.98 -11.44 -1.12
N PHE A 91 8.58 -12.13 -2.19
CA PHE A 91 7.59 -13.22 -2.08
C PHE A 91 8.16 -14.46 -1.40
N ASP A 92 9.44 -14.74 -1.55
CA ASP A 92 10.12 -15.85 -0.86
C ASP A 92 10.17 -15.65 0.67
N THR A 93 9.96 -14.43 1.18
CA THR A 93 9.77 -14.21 2.64
C THR A 93 8.46 -14.78 3.16
N MET A 94 7.54 -15.17 2.29
CA MET A 94 6.20 -15.71 2.59
C MET A 94 5.33 -14.79 3.46
N GLN A 95 5.64 -13.51 3.55
CA GLN A 95 4.87 -12.55 4.35
C GLN A 95 3.67 -11.96 3.59
N LEU A 96 3.53 -12.21 2.28
CA LEU A 96 2.30 -11.87 1.55
C LEU A 96 1.18 -12.79 2.04
N LYS A 97 0.20 -12.19 2.71
CA LYS A 97 -0.90 -12.94 3.32
C LYS A 97 -2.10 -13.05 2.39
N LYS A 98 -2.47 -11.95 1.72
CA LYS A 98 -3.68 -11.90 0.91
C LYS A 98 -3.58 -10.90 -0.23
N VAL A 99 -4.23 -11.22 -1.34
CA VAL A 99 -4.43 -10.30 -2.47
C VAL A 99 -5.93 -10.22 -2.76
N TYR A 100 -6.49 -9.00 -2.63
CA TYR A 100 -7.88 -8.71 -3.01
C TYR A 100 -7.91 -8.15 -4.42
N VAL A 101 -8.38 -8.94 -5.36
CA VAL A 101 -8.47 -8.57 -6.77
C VAL A 101 -9.82 -7.94 -7.05
N PHE A 102 -9.83 -6.76 -7.67
CA PHE A 102 -11.08 -6.13 -8.05
C PHE A 102 -11.74 -6.83 -9.24
N SER A 103 -12.97 -7.29 -9.06
CA SER A 103 -13.79 -7.86 -10.13
C SER A 103 -14.16 -6.83 -11.20
N LYS A 104 -14.31 -5.56 -10.77
CA LYS A 104 -14.53 -4.42 -11.66
C LYS A 104 -13.24 -3.62 -11.83
N ARG A 105 -12.96 -3.15 -13.05
CA ARG A 105 -11.81 -2.29 -13.30
C ARG A 105 -11.89 -1.00 -12.49
N GLN A 106 -10.82 -0.74 -11.75
CA GLN A 106 -10.70 0.49 -10.98
C GLN A 106 -10.14 1.60 -11.87
N GLN A 107 -10.83 2.75 -11.85
CA GLN A 107 -10.30 3.95 -12.48
C GLN A 107 -9.35 4.64 -11.52
N CYS A 108 -8.08 4.75 -11.92
CA CYS A 108 -7.10 5.52 -11.15
C CYS A 108 -6.98 6.91 -11.74
N ALA A 109 -7.23 7.91 -10.93
CA ALA A 109 -6.99 9.29 -11.34
C ALA A 109 -5.48 9.54 -11.50
N LYS A 110 -5.07 10.10 -12.64
CA LYS A 110 -3.74 10.65 -12.84
C LYS A 110 -3.85 12.18 -12.62
N ASN A 111 -3.18 12.68 -11.58
CA ASN A 111 -3.25 14.10 -11.18
C ASN A 111 -4.69 14.61 -10.93
N GLY A 112 -5.55 13.76 -10.34
CA GLY A 112 -6.94 14.14 -10.04
C GLY A 112 -7.92 14.01 -11.22
N VAL A 113 -7.45 13.63 -12.40
CA VAL A 113 -8.30 13.46 -13.60
C VAL A 113 -8.49 11.97 -13.89
N PHE A 114 -9.75 11.54 -13.99
CA PHE A 114 -10.11 10.19 -14.42
C PHE A 114 -10.10 10.15 -15.96
N ILE A 115 -9.10 9.50 -16.55
CA ILE A 115 -8.98 9.34 -18.01
C ILE A 115 -9.38 7.92 -18.36
N GLY A 116 -10.61 7.75 -18.84
CA GLY A 116 -11.09 6.52 -19.49
C GLY A 116 -11.00 5.22 -18.69
N SER A 117 -11.30 4.08 -19.32
CA SER A 117 -11.12 2.76 -18.74
C SER A 117 -9.64 2.38 -18.72
N SER A 118 -9.06 2.21 -17.53
CA SER A 118 -7.70 1.70 -17.40
C SER A 118 -7.60 0.27 -17.94
N ALA A 119 -6.65 0.00 -18.85
CA ALA A 119 -6.31 -1.36 -19.27
C ALA A 119 -5.62 -2.16 -18.14
N VAL A 120 -5.25 -1.50 -17.06
CA VAL A 120 -4.48 -2.06 -15.94
C VAL A 120 -5.40 -2.60 -14.86
N ALA A 121 -5.18 -3.84 -14.45
CA ALA A 121 -5.83 -4.42 -13.28
C ALA A 121 -5.10 -4.01 -11.99
N TYR A 122 -5.88 -3.73 -10.95
CA TYR A 122 -5.38 -3.36 -9.62
C TYR A 122 -5.88 -4.33 -8.58
N ALA A 123 -5.17 -4.38 -7.45
CA ALA A 123 -5.52 -5.17 -6.29
C ALA A 123 -5.03 -4.50 -4.99
N TRP A 124 -5.65 -4.85 -3.87
CA TRP A 124 -5.07 -4.61 -2.56
C TRP A 124 -4.20 -5.79 -2.17
N PHE A 125 -2.96 -5.52 -1.88
CA PHE A 125 -1.99 -6.48 -1.38
C PHE A 125 -1.86 -6.31 0.13
N VAL A 126 -1.98 -7.39 0.87
CA VAL A 126 -1.86 -7.42 2.32
C VAL A 126 -0.69 -8.32 2.72
N TRP A 127 0.35 -7.72 3.23
CA TRP A 127 1.42 -8.42 3.94
C TRP A 127 1.15 -8.38 5.44
N GLU A 128 1.58 -9.40 6.15
CA GLU A 128 1.59 -9.43 7.61
C GLU A 128 2.97 -9.86 8.08
N LYS A 129 3.61 -9.02 8.90
CA LYS A 129 4.95 -9.31 9.39
C LYS A 129 4.94 -10.53 10.29
N GLY A 130 5.76 -11.52 9.95
CA GLY A 130 5.80 -12.82 10.64
C GLY A 130 4.83 -13.87 10.11
N TYR A 131 4.06 -13.58 9.06
CA TYR A 131 3.26 -14.57 8.36
C TYR A 131 4.17 -15.50 7.53
N HIS A 132 3.89 -16.82 7.53
CA HIS A 132 4.73 -17.83 6.87
C HIS A 132 3.92 -18.91 6.15
N ASN A 133 2.69 -18.60 5.71
CA ASN A 133 1.88 -19.50 4.93
C ASN A 133 1.71 -19.00 3.49
N LEU A 134 1.12 -19.83 2.63
CA LEU A 134 0.80 -19.43 1.26
C LEU A 134 -0.17 -18.27 1.22
N PRO A 135 0.00 -17.34 0.28
CA PRO A 135 -0.93 -16.22 0.11
C PRO A 135 -2.30 -16.70 -0.35
N GLN A 136 -3.33 -16.02 0.14
CA GLN A 136 -4.71 -16.25 -0.28
C GLN A 136 -5.10 -15.22 -1.36
N LEU A 137 -5.92 -15.65 -2.30
CA LEU A 137 -6.51 -14.81 -3.33
C LEU A 137 -8.02 -14.67 -3.10
N GLU A 138 -8.53 -13.43 -3.17
CA GLU A 138 -9.97 -13.15 -3.04
C GLU A 138 -10.40 -12.09 -4.04
N TRP A 139 -11.61 -12.21 -4.57
CA TRP A 139 -12.22 -11.22 -5.47
C TRP A 139 -13.20 -10.33 -4.71
N ILE A 140 -13.12 -9.01 -4.97
CA ILE A 140 -14.01 -7.99 -4.40
C ILE A 140 -14.62 -7.11 -5.49
#